data_e833b6486f4980a4516ccb127b8371ec
#
_entry.id   e833b6486f4980a4516ccb127b8371ec
#
_cell.length_a   1.000
_cell.length_b   1.000
_cell.length_c   1.000
_cell.angle_alpha   90.00
_cell.angle_beta   90.00
_cell.angle_gamma   90.00
#
_symmetry.space_group_name_H-M   'P 1'
#
loop_
_entity.id
_entity.type
_entity.pdbx_description
1 polymer ?
#
loop_
_entity_poly.entity_id
_entity_poly.type
_entity_poly.pdbx_seq_one_letter_code
_entity_poly.pdbx_strand_id
1 'polypeptide(L)'
;MFKKMNLKRRSRNRRLKEPFTKRHASRAVSFLKAFGLAFIVFAVLFSGWYTVDELMRSPYLKVRSINVTGEKRVKKEEVLSLSGVYIGENILRVKKKQAEGSIRTHPFVEDAFLRKKLPDEVIIEIKEREPAAIVKLNGLFVMDRGGVLFKKYSPADALDLPVVTVADDYGWEPEVKSRIISFMEFLRGKERFNLDNVSEIHVDRVYGFSVTTMEEGIRLEFGKGDFEKKFSNLAKVVSARGESLEGIEAIDLDNARGVIVKFKTPVIREGGAI
;
A
#
# COMPACT_ATOMS: atom_id res chain seq x y z
N MET A 1 46.74 -75.54 77.66
CA MET A 1 45.60 -75.12 76.76
C MET A 1 45.58 -73.61 76.72
N PHE A 2 46.36 -73.01 75.77
CA PHE A 2 46.50 -71.54 75.69
C PHE A 2 45.74 -70.99 74.52
N LYS A 3 44.73 -70.13 74.74
CA LYS A 3 43.87 -69.49 73.77
C LYS A 3 44.55 -68.25 73.24
N LYS A 4 44.95 -68.25 71.94
CA LYS A 4 45.55 -67.09 71.28
C LYS A 4 44.47 -66.03 71.00
N MET A 5 44.61 -64.86 71.58
CA MET A 5 43.80 -63.68 71.35
C MET A 5 44.28 -62.94 70.10
N ASN A 6 43.41 -62.87 69.10
CA ASN A 6 43.64 -62.18 67.83
C ASN A 6 43.31 -60.70 67.97
N LEU A 7 44.30 -59.83 68.04
CA LEU A 7 44.15 -58.37 68.06
C LEU A 7 44.00 -57.82 66.65
N LYS A 8 42.77 -57.47 66.25
CA LYS A 8 42.48 -56.70 65.03
C LYS A 8 43.11 -55.31 65.15
N ARG A 9 44.17 -55.04 64.43
CA ARG A 9 44.71 -53.69 64.19
C ARG A 9 43.72 -52.87 63.38
N ARG A 10 43.04 -51.90 63.99
CA ARG A 10 42.25 -50.86 63.37
C ARG A 10 43.17 -49.90 62.56
N SER A 11 43.21 -49.96 61.24
CA SER A 11 43.92 -48.97 60.42
C SER A 11 43.19 -47.64 60.52
N ARG A 12 43.82 -46.70 61.16
CA ARG A 12 43.33 -45.31 61.30
C ARG A 12 43.62 -44.62 59.98
N ASN A 13 42.60 -44.54 59.08
CA ASN A 13 42.68 -43.79 57.86
C ASN A 13 42.85 -42.28 58.18
N ARG A 14 44.07 -41.82 58.30
CA ARG A 14 44.42 -40.40 58.38
C ARG A 14 44.21 -39.80 57.02
N ARG A 15 43.04 -39.19 56.78
CA ARG A 15 42.87 -38.23 55.65
C ARG A 15 43.92 -37.14 55.93
N LEU A 16 44.95 -37.12 55.11
CA LEU A 16 45.92 -36.04 55.03
C LEU A 16 45.10 -34.76 54.62
N LYS A 17 44.87 -33.85 55.56
CA LYS A 17 44.33 -32.52 55.30
C LYS A 17 45.38 -31.82 54.45
N GLU A 18 45.03 -31.53 53.22
CA GLU A 18 45.87 -30.71 52.32
C GLU A 18 46.32 -29.45 53.06
N PRO A 19 47.59 -29.04 52.90
CA PRO A 19 48.12 -27.88 53.61
C PRO A 19 47.35 -26.62 53.15
N PHE A 20 46.97 -25.79 54.08
CA PHE A 20 46.15 -24.57 53.95
C PHE A 20 46.64 -23.64 52.85
N THR A 21 47.93 -23.60 52.60
CA THR A 21 48.61 -22.85 51.54
C THR A 21 48.21 -23.26 50.11
N LYS A 22 47.99 -24.56 49.83
CA LYS A 22 47.58 -25.03 48.48
C LYS A 22 46.16 -24.67 48.13
N ARG A 23 45.27 -24.60 49.12
CA ARG A 23 43.85 -24.16 48.87
C ARG A 23 43.74 -22.69 48.56
N HIS A 24 44.56 -21.83 49.12
CA HIS A 24 44.56 -20.40 48.79
C HIS A 24 45.22 -20.13 47.45
N ALA A 25 46.28 -20.84 47.10
CA ALA A 25 46.95 -20.75 45.83
C ALA A 25 46.04 -21.19 44.66
N SER A 26 45.27 -22.31 44.81
CA SER A 26 44.34 -22.77 43.79
C SER A 26 43.17 -21.81 43.57
N ARG A 27 42.65 -21.19 44.66
CA ARG A 27 41.62 -20.16 44.58
C ARG A 27 42.14 -18.90 43.88
N ALA A 28 43.33 -18.43 44.23
CA ALA A 28 43.95 -17.27 43.58
C ALA A 28 44.16 -17.48 42.09
N VAL A 29 44.62 -18.67 41.68
CA VAL A 29 44.76 -19.03 40.24
C VAL A 29 43.38 -19.07 39.53
N SER A 30 42.34 -19.59 40.21
CA SER A 30 40.97 -19.59 39.62
C SER A 30 40.40 -18.18 39.50
N PHE A 31 40.61 -17.31 40.49
CA PHE A 31 40.25 -15.90 40.42
C PHE A 31 41.02 -15.18 39.30
N LEU A 32 42.30 -15.44 39.11
CA LEU A 32 43.11 -14.85 38.06
C LEU A 32 42.64 -15.28 36.67
N LYS A 33 42.28 -16.56 36.51
CA LYS A 33 41.69 -17.09 35.26
C LYS A 33 40.32 -16.46 34.96
N ALA A 34 39.43 -16.36 35.97
CA ALA A 34 38.14 -15.74 35.84
C ALA A 34 38.26 -14.24 35.50
N PHE A 35 39.18 -13.53 36.17
CA PHE A 35 39.47 -12.13 35.89
C PHE A 35 40.03 -11.94 34.46
N GLY A 36 40.97 -12.80 34.03
CA GLY A 36 41.51 -12.80 32.69
C GLY A 36 40.45 -13.03 31.62
N LEU A 37 39.55 -13.99 31.86
CA LEU A 37 38.42 -14.26 30.96
C LEU A 37 37.46 -13.03 30.88
N ALA A 38 37.11 -12.47 32.04
CA ALA A 38 36.26 -11.29 32.10
C ALA A 38 36.90 -10.09 31.38
N PHE A 39 38.21 -9.91 31.53
CA PHE A 39 38.96 -8.86 30.83
C PHE A 39 38.95 -9.07 29.32
N ILE A 40 39.15 -10.30 28.86
CA ILE A 40 39.08 -10.63 27.41
C ILE A 40 37.69 -10.32 26.86
N VAL A 41 36.63 -10.75 27.55
CA VAL A 41 35.24 -10.45 27.15
C VAL A 41 35.01 -8.96 27.12
N PHE A 42 35.44 -8.22 28.15
CA PHE A 42 35.33 -6.77 28.18
C PHE A 42 36.07 -6.10 27.01
N ALA A 43 37.31 -6.52 26.73
CA ALA A 43 38.12 -5.99 25.65
C ALA A 43 37.49 -6.24 24.29
N VAL A 44 36.89 -7.41 24.05
CA VAL A 44 36.16 -7.72 22.80
C VAL A 44 34.92 -6.85 22.67
N LEU A 45 34.11 -6.71 23.72
CA LEU A 45 32.92 -5.87 23.72
C LEU A 45 33.27 -4.40 23.53
N PHE A 46 34.31 -3.90 24.19
CA PHE A 46 34.79 -2.53 24.08
C PHE A 46 35.33 -2.24 22.67
N SER A 47 36.14 -3.15 22.11
CA SER A 47 36.63 -3.03 20.74
C SER A 47 35.50 -3.04 19.72
N GLY A 48 34.51 -3.91 19.90
CA GLY A 48 33.31 -3.95 19.07
C GLY A 48 32.51 -2.65 19.14
N TRP A 49 32.28 -2.12 20.33
CA TRP A 49 31.61 -0.85 20.53
C TRP A 49 32.38 0.32 19.89
N TYR A 50 33.69 0.39 20.09
CA TYR A 50 34.56 1.41 19.51
C TYR A 50 34.54 1.38 17.97
N THR A 51 34.61 0.17 17.38
CA THR A 51 34.57 -0.01 15.93
C THR A 51 33.22 0.46 15.35
N VAL A 52 32.11 0.15 16.03
CA VAL A 52 30.77 0.60 15.61
C VAL A 52 30.65 2.12 15.69
N ASP A 53 31.14 2.73 16.77
CA ASP A 53 31.10 4.19 16.94
C ASP A 53 31.92 4.93 15.86
N GLU A 54 33.12 4.42 15.55
CA GLU A 54 33.94 4.96 14.46
C GLU A 54 33.27 4.81 13.09
N LEU A 55 32.64 3.66 12.82
CA LEU A 55 31.89 3.43 11.60
C LEU A 55 30.70 4.39 11.47
N MET A 56 30.02 4.66 12.59
CA MET A 56 28.91 5.63 12.64
C MET A 56 29.33 7.08 12.39
N ARG A 57 30.61 7.40 12.60
CA ARG A 57 31.19 8.75 12.34
C ARG A 57 31.90 8.85 10.99
N SER A 58 32.10 7.71 10.33
CA SER A 58 32.89 7.64 9.09
C SER A 58 32.30 8.53 7.99
N PRO A 59 33.09 9.38 7.35
CA PRO A 59 32.67 10.20 6.22
C PRO A 59 32.35 9.36 4.96
N TYR A 60 32.87 8.14 4.88
CA TYR A 60 32.62 7.22 3.75
C TYR A 60 31.21 6.64 3.76
N LEU A 61 30.54 6.64 4.92
CA LEU A 61 29.16 6.15 5.06
C LEU A 61 28.12 7.28 5.10
N LYS A 62 28.49 8.48 4.69
CA LYS A 62 27.54 9.59 4.56
C LYS A 62 26.79 9.48 3.25
N VAL A 63 25.48 9.59 3.30
CA VAL A 63 24.59 9.63 2.12
C VAL A 63 25.03 10.77 1.21
N ARG A 64 25.46 10.46 0.00
CA ARG A 64 25.82 11.42 -1.04
C ARG A 64 24.75 11.58 -2.09
N SER A 65 23.98 10.52 -2.32
CA SER A 65 22.91 10.53 -3.31
C SER A 65 21.65 9.84 -2.79
N ILE A 66 20.49 10.44 -3.11
CA ILE A 66 19.18 9.84 -2.86
C ILE A 66 18.49 9.78 -4.21
N ASN A 67 18.21 8.57 -4.66
CA ASN A 67 17.51 8.34 -5.91
C ASN A 67 16.06 7.93 -5.62
N VAL A 68 15.10 8.68 -6.18
CA VAL A 68 13.67 8.37 -6.08
C VAL A 68 13.23 7.84 -7.44
N THR A 69 12.44 6.77 -7.45
CA THR A 69 11.92 6.14 -8.67
C THR A 69 10.47 5.73 -8.46
N GLY A 70 9.70 5.66 -9.56
CA GLY A 70 8.28 5.27 -9.55
C GLY A 70 7.32 6.45 -9.41
N GLU A 71 7.85 7.67 -9.29
CA GLU A 71 7.06 8.90 -9.25
C GLU A 71 6.48 9.23 -10.63
N LYS A 72 5.18 9.56 -10.68
CA LYS A 72 4.46 10.06 -11.86
C LYS A 72 3.72 11.34 -11.51
N ARG A 73 3.01 11.34 -10.42
CA ARG A 73 2.14 12.41 -9.91
C ARG A 73 2.69 13.05 -8.64
N VAL A 74 3.29 12.24 -7.78
CA VAL A 74 3.92 12.69 -6.53
C VAL A 74 5.27 13.30 -6.86
N LYS A 75 5.54 14.51 -6.37
CA LYS A 75 6.82 15.17 -6.62
C LYS A 75 7.93 14.52 -5.80
N LYS A 76 9.11 14.41 -6.42
CA LYS A 76 10.31 13.88 -5.78
C LYS A 76 10.64 14.57 -4.46
N GLU A 77 10.46 15.89 -4.42
CA GLU A 77 10.74 16.72 -3.24
C GLU A 77 9.81 16.37 -2.07
N GLU A 78 8.54 16.01 -2.36
CA GLU A 78 7.58 15.58 -1.34
C GLU A 78 7.98 14.22 -0.76
N VAL A 79 8.40 13.27 -1.62
CA VAL A 79 8.90 11.96 -1.19
C VAL A 79 10.15 12.13 -0.31
N LEU A 80 11.09 12.96 -0.72
CA LEU A 80 12.31 13.24 0.05
C LEU A 80 11.97 13.86 1.41
N SER A 81 11.09 14.84 1.45
CA SER A 81 10.65 15.48 2.68
C SER A 81 10.00 14.49 3.65
N LEU A 82 9.11 13.65 3.14
CA LEU A 82 8.42 12.62 3.94
C LEU A 82 9.37 11.53 4.43
N SER A 83 10.37 11.17 3.63
CA SER A 83 11.31 10.12 4.00
C SER A 83 12.13 10.45 5.23
N GLY A 84 12.37 11.75 5.48
CA GLY A 84 13.26 12.23 6.53
C GLY A 84 14.73 11.84 6.33
N VAL A 85 15.11 11.45 5.12
CA VAL A 85 16.49 11.08 4.76
C VAL A 85 17.19 12.29 4.16
N TYR A 86 18.38 12.60 4.66
CA TYR A 86 19.14 13.78 4.24
C TYR A 86 20.52 13.43 3.69
N ILE A 87 20.97 14.20 2.70
CA ILE A 87 22.36 14.15 2.24
C ILE A 87 23.28 14.54 3.39
N GLY A 88 24.35 13.77 3.61
CA GLY A 88 25.34 13.99 4.66
C GLY A 88 25.09 13.23 5.96
N GLU A 89 23.90 12.64 6.16
CA GLU A 89 23.69 11.74 7.30
C GLU A 89 24.36 10.38 7.08
N ASN A 90 24.65 9.67 8.17
CA ASN A 90 25.24 8.34 8.06
C ASN A 90 24.17 7.32 7.60
N ILE A 91 24.44 6.60 6.49
CA ILE A 91 23.53 5.66 5.87
C ILE A 91 23.06 4.53 6.82
N LEU A 92 23.90 4.16 7.82
CA LEU A 92 23.53 3.15 8.82
C LEU A 92 22.45 3.68 9.75
N ARG A 93 22.41 4.99 10.03
CA ARG A 93 21.40 5.63 10.89
C ARG A 93 20.04 5.79 10.22
N VAL A 94 19.98 5.78 8.89
CA VAL A 94 18.71 5.85 8.15
C VAL A 94 17.77 4.74 8.62
N LYS A 95 16.61 5.11 9.14
CA LYS A 95 15.61 4.18 9.65
C LYS A 95 14.63 3.77 8.54
N LYS A 96 15.00 2.75 7.79
CA LYS A 96 14.25 2.24 6.64
C LYS A 96 12.73 2.17 6.88
N LYS A 97 12.27 1.41 7.88
CA LYS A 97 10.84 1.21 8.16
C LYS A 97 10.11 2.51 8.51
N GLN A 98 10.78 3.43 9.19
CA GLN A 98 10.20 4.72 9.54
C GLN A 98 10.03 5.58 8.29
N ALA A 99 11.05 5.68 7.43
CA ALA A 99 11.00 6.41 6.18
C ALA A 99 9.89 5.86 5.24
N GLU A 100 9.86 4.54 5.03
CA GLU A 100 8.81 3.87 4.25
C GLU A 100 7.41 4.16 4.81
N GLY A 101 7.23 4.07 6.12
CA GLY A 101 5.96 4.37 6.78
C GLY A 101 5.53 5.83 6.61
N SER A 102 6.48 6.77 6.74
CA SER A 102 6.20 8.20 6.53
C SER A 102 5.84 8.50 5.07
N ILE A 103 6.52 7.92 4.10
CA ILE A 103 6.20 8.11 2.67
C ILE A 103 4.79 7.58 2.36
N ARG A 104 4.38 6.44 2.94
CA ARG A 104 3.02 5.88 2.77
C ARG A 104 1.90 6.75 3.38
N THR A 105 2.22 7.76 4.17
CA THR A 105 1.19 8.72 4.63
C THR A 105 0.70 9.65 3.52
N HIS A 106 1.45 9.76 2.43
CA HIS A 106 1.02 10.51 1.26
C HIS A 106 -0.14 9.81 0.56
N PRO A 107 -1.29 10.46 0.33
CA PRO A 107 -2.50 9.80 -0.17
C PRO A 107 -2.31 9.04 -1.49
N PHE A 108 -1.53 9.61 -2.41
CA PHE A 108 -1.27 8.98 -3.72
C PHE A 108 -0.20 7.89 -3.69
N VAL A 109 0.41 7.58 -2.54
CA VAL A 109 1.37 6.48 -2.43
C VAL A 109 0.65 5.22 -1.96
N GLU A 110 0.70 4.17 -2.76
CA GLU A 110 0.21 2.85 -2.39
C GLU A 110 1.22 2.11 -1.54
N ASP A 111 2.50 2.12 -1.97
CA ASP A 111 3.59 1.50 -1.24
C ASP A 111 4.91 2.26 -1.45
N ALA A 112 5.85 2.07 -0.53
CA ALA A 112 7.17 2.67 -0.58
C ALA A 112 8.22 1.70 -0.05
N PHE A 113 9.34 1.61 -0.77
CA PHE A 113 10.47 0.74 -0.46
C PHE A 113 11.75 1.55 -0.43
N LEU A 114 12.51 1.46 0.66
CA LEU A 114 13.80 2.09 0.80
C LEU A 114 14.91 1.03 0.79
N ARG A 115 15.88 1.19 -0.09
CA ARG A 115 17.09 0.36 -0.16
C ARG A 115 18.31 1.21 0.11
N LYS A 116 19.17 0.74 1.01
CA LYS A 116 20.49 1.31 1.27
C LYS A 116 21.50 0.61 0.37
N LYS A 117 22.10 1.36 -0.53
CA LYS A 117 23.18 0.87 -1.39
C LYS A 117 24.49 1.44 -0.87
N LEU A 118 25.18 0.61 -0.09
CA LEU A 118 26.45 1.01 0.51
C LEU A 118 27.49 1.33 -0.58
N PRO A 119 28.38 2.31 -0.34
CA PRO A 119 28.59 2.96 0.96
C PRO A 119 27.70 4.21 1.20
N ASP A 120 27.13 4.87 0.16
CA ASP A 120 26.68 6.27 0.23
C ASP A 120 25.42 6.60 -0.58
N GLU A 121 24.72 5.59 -1.11
CA GLU A 121 23.51 5.80 -1.91
C GLU A 121 22.26 5.24 -1.22
N VAL A 122 21.16 6.03 -1.21
CA VAL A 122 19.83 5.59 -0.80
C VAL A 122 18.92 5.58 -2.01
N ILE A 123 18.21 4.48 -2.23
CA ILE A 123 17.22 4.32 -3.29
C ILE A 123 15.84 4.22 -2.64
N ILE A 124 14.94 5.11 -3.04
CA ILE A 124 13.53 5.13 -2.62
C ILE A 124 12.70 4.80 -3.85
N GLU A 125 11.99 3.69 -3.80
CA GLU A 125 11.07 3.26 -4.85
C GLU A 125 9.65 3.39 -4.34
N ILE A 126 8.82 4.18 -5.02
CA ILE A 126 7.40 4.33 -4.65
C ILE A 126 6.52 3.66 -5.69
N LYS A 127 5.40 3.12 -5.23
CA LYS A 127 4.29 2.68 -6.06
C LYS A 127 3.14 3.65 -5.82
N GLU A 128 2.77 4.40 -6.87
CA GLU A 128 1.65 5.31 -6.77
C GLU A 128 0.31 4.60 -6.94
N ARG A 129 -0.71 5.10 -6.26
CA ARG A 129 -2.10 4.71 -6.49
C ARG A 129 -2.58 5.25 -7.82
N GLU A 130 -3.29 4.42 -8.57
CA GLU A 130 -3.92 4.83 -9.82
C GLU A 130 -5.38 5.23 -9.53
N PRO A 131 -5.71 6.53 -9.54
CA PRO A 131 -7.10 6.97 -9.39
C PRO A 131 -7.96 6.39 -10.53
N ALA A 132 -9.16 5.92 -10.21
CA ALA A 132 -10.04 5.26 -11.16
C ALA A 132 -11.43 5.91 -11.24
N ALA A 133 -11.92 6.50 -10.17
CA ALA A 133 -13.20 7.18 -10.11
C ALA A 133 -13.26 8.17 -8.94
N ILE A 134 -14.24 9.08 -8.99
CA ILE A 134 -14.63 9.92 -7.87
C ILE A 134 -15.96 9.36 -7.35
N VAL A 135 -15.99 8.92 -6.09
CA VAL A 135 -17.19 8.32 -5.48
C VAL A 135 -17.92 9.37 -4.65
N LYS A 136 -19.22 9.55 -4.93
CA LYS A 136 -20.11 10.42 -4.18
C LYS A 136 -20.83 9.63 -3.08
N LEU A 137 -20.47 9.92 -1.85
CA LEU A 137 -21.14 9.41 -0.62
C LEU A 137 -21.64 10.62 0.19
N ASN A 138 -21.26 10.72 1.47
CA ASN A 138 -21.42 11.93 2.30
C ASN A 138 -20.36 13.01 1.95
N GLY A 139 -19.77 12.97 0.78
CA GLY A 139 -18.73 13.80 0.21
C GLY A 139 -18.19 13.17 -1.06
N LEU A 140 -17.22 13.81 -1.71
CA LEU A 140 -16.54 13.29 -2.88
C LEU A 140 -15.20 12.68 -2.46
N PHE A 141 -14.95 11.43 -2.84
CA PHE A 141 -13.73 10.70 -2.51
C PHE A 141 -13.09 10.11 -3.76
N VAL A 142 -11.78 10.13 -3.82
CA VAL A 142 -11.03 9.47 -4.91
C VAL A 142 -10.89 8.00 -4.59
N MET A 143 -11.27 7.15 -5.54
CA MET A 143 -11.18 5.71 -5.49
C MET A 143 -10.11 5.21 -6.45
N ASP A 144 -9.28 4.27 -6.00
CA ASP A 144 -8.32 3.57 -6.86
C ASP A 144 -8.96 2.38 -7.58
N ARG A 145 -8.18 1.72 -8.48
CA ARG A 145 -8.64 0.53 -9.21
C ARG A 145 -9.04 -0.63 -8.33
N GLY A 146 -8.46 -0.73 -7.13
CA GLY A 146 -8.81 -1.75 -6.14
C GLY A 146 -10.06 -1.41 -5.32
N GLY A 147 -10.68 -0.26 -5.57
CA GLY A 147 -11.87 0.20 -4.86
C GLY A 147 -11.57 0.78 -3.47
N VAL A 148 -10.33 1.18 -3.21
CA VAL A 148 -9.95 1.85 -1.96
C VAL A 148 -10.22 3.34 -2.11
N LEU A 149 -11.04 3.89 -1.19
CA LEU A 149 -11.22 5.33 -1.07
C LEU A 149 -10.03 5.89 -0.29
N PHE A 150 -9.12 6.57 -0.94
CA PHE A 150 -7.84 6.92 -0.35
C PHE A 150 -7.68 8.42 -0.03
N LYS A 151 -8.53 9.26 -0.61
CA LYS A 151 -8.45 10.72 -0.43
C LYS A 151 -9.82 11.37 -0.63
N LYS A 152 -10.12 12.42 0.12
CA LYS A 152 -11.22 13.33 -0.21
C LYS A 152 -10.85 14.11 -1.47
N TYR A 153 -11.74 14.12 -2.46
CA TYR A 153 -11.52 14.83 -3.72
C TYR A 153 -11.43 16.35 -3.49
N SER A 154 -10.52 16.96 -4.20
CA SER A 154 -10.39 18.42 -4.32
C SER A 154 -10.25 18.80 -5.80
N PRO A 155 -10.86 19.90 -6.27
CA PRO A 155 -10.65 20.40 -7.64
C PRO A 155 -9.17 20.63 -7.98
N ALA A 156 -8.35 20.96 -6.99
CA ALA A 156 -6.90 21.12 -7.15
C ALA A 156 -6.17 19.82 -7.56
N ASP A 157 -6.80 18.65 -7.40
CA ASP A 157 -6.22 17.37 -7.83
C ASP A 157 -6.20 17.23 -9.36
N ALA A 158 -6.97 18.04 -10.10
CA ALA A 158 -7.07 18.04 -11.56
C ALA A 158 -7.27 16.61 -12.13
N LEU A 159 -8.20 15.86 -11.51
CA LEU A 159 -8.54 14.50 -11.92
C LEU A 159 -9.74 14.55 -12.86
N ASP A 160 -9.54 14.06 -14.07
CA ASP A 160 -10.60 13.81 -15.05
C ASP A 160 -11.00 12.33 -14.95
N LEU A 161 -12.03 12.06 -14.16
CA LEU A 161 -12.46 10.71 -13.79
C LEU A 161 -13.99 10.65 -13.73
N PRO A 162 -14.60 9.51 -14.07
CA PRO A 162 -16.03 9.32 -13.90
C PRO A 162 -16.46 9.47 -12.44
N VAL A 163 -17.62 10.04 -12.23
CA VAL A 163 -18.25 10.12 -10.92
C VAL A 163 -19.10 8.86 -10.71
N VAL A 164 -18.83 8.14 -9.63
CA VAL A 164 -19.66 7.01 -9.19
C VAL A 164 -20.65 7.49 -8.14
N THR A 165 -21.94 7.30 -8.41
CA THR A 165 -23.05 7.58 -7.50
C THR A 165 -23.76 6.29 -7.11
N VAL A 166 -24.16 6.20 -5.85
CA VAL A 166 -24.87 5.04 -5.30
C VAL A 166 -26.20 5.52 -4.78
N ALA A 167 -27.29 4.82 -5.08
CA ALA A 167 -28.59 5.12 -4.52
C ALA A 167 -28.57 5.10 -2.99
N ASP A 168 -29.30 6.04 -2.36
CA ASP A 168 -29.21 6.28 -0.90
C ASP A 168 -29.52 5.03 -0.06
N ASP A 169 -30.39 4.16 -0.52
CA ASP A 169 -30.79 2.91 0.15
C ASP A 169 -29.84 1.74 -0.09
N TYR A 170 -28.82 1.92 -0.95
CA TYR A 170 -27.93 0.81 -1.33
C TYR A 170 -26.63 0.80 -0.50
N GLY A 171 -26.15 1.94 -0.04
CA GLY A 171 -24.94 2.08 0.78
C GLY A 171 -23.63 1.75 0.04
N TRP A 172 -22.51 1.84 0.77
CA TRP A 172 -21.16 1.52 0.26
C TRP A 172 -20.65 0.20 0.82
N GLU A 173 -21.43 -0.87 0.63
CA GLU A 173 -21.11 -2.19 1.14
C GLU A 173 -20.07 -2.91 0.26
N PRO A 174 -19.31 -3.89 0.79
CA PRO A 174 -18.28 -4.62 0.03
C PRO A 174 -18.81 -5.26 -1.27
N GLU A 175 -20.05 -5.74 -1.27
CA GLU A 175 -20.71 -6.31 -2.45
C GLU A 175 -20.96 -5.27 -3.52
N VAL A 176 -21.49 -4.10 -3.14
CA VAL A 176 -21.73 -2.97 -4.05
C VAL A 176 -20.42 -2.50 -4.67
N LYS A 177 -19.39 -2.33 -3.85
CA LYS A 177 -18.05 -1.97 -4.28
C LYS A 177 -17.49 -2.96 -5.29
N SER A 178 -17.57 -4.26 -5.01
CA SER A 178 -17.08 -5.30 -5.92
C SER A 178 -17.81 -5.27 -7.28
N ARG A 179 -19.13 -5.06 -7.27
CA ARG A 179 -19.92 -4.91 -8.50
C ARG A 179 -19.51 -3.69 -9.32
N ILE A 180 -19.31 -2.55 -8.66
CA ILE A 180 -18.84 -1.32 -9.31
C ILE A 180 -17.47 -1.53 -9.96
N ILE A 181 -16.52 -2.12 -9.25
CA ILE A 181 -15.18 -2.42 -9.79
C ILE A 181 -15.28 -3.32 -11.02
N SER A 182 -16.06 -4.41 -10.94
CA SER A 182 -16.24 -5.33 -12.06
C SER A 182 -16.89 -4.66 -13.27
N PHE A 183 -17.85 -3.77 -13.05
CA PHE A 183 -18.50 -3.03 -14.11
C PHE A 183 -17.56 -1.97 -14.75
N MET A 184 -16.76 -1.29 -13.94
CA MET A 184 -15.73 -0.37 -14.44
C MET A 184 -14.67 -1.09 -15.27
N GLU A 185 -14.21 -2.28 -14.85
CA GLU A 185 -13.27 -3.10 -15.64
C GLU A 185 -13.92 -3.57 -16.96
N PHE A 186 -15.21 -3.94 -16.94
CA PHE A 186 -15.95 -4.25 -18.14
C PHE A 186 -15.96 -3.08 -19.13
N LEU A 187 -16.25 -1.84 -18.69
CA LEU A 187 -16.25 -0.66 -19.54
C LEU A 187 -14.84 -0.33 -20.06
N ARG A 188 -13.80 -0.48 -19.25
CA ARG A 188 -12.42 -0.17 -19.65
C ARG A 188 -11.95 -0.95 -20.86
N GLY A 189 -12.44 -2.18 -21.05
CA GLY A 189 -12.12 -3.03 -22.19
C GLY A 189 -12.86 -2.68 -23.49
N LYS A 190 -13.67 -1.60 -23.52
CA LYS A 190 -14.47 -1.24 -24.69
C LYS A 190 -13.80 -0.13 -25.50
N GLU A 191 -13.95 -0.18 -26.84
CA GLU A 191 -13.42 0.86 -27.74
C GLU A 191 -14.25 2.14 -27.66
N ARG A 192 -15.56 2.00 -27.70
CA ARG A 192 -16.53 3.10 -27.55
C ARG A 192 -17.29 2.94 -26.22
N PHE A 193 -17.70 4.02 -25.61
CA PHE A 193 -18.30 4.06 -24.27
C PHE A 193 -17.41 3.41 -23.22
N ASN A 194 -16.09 3.52 -23.40
CA ASN A 194 -15.11 3.13 -22.42
C ASN A 194 -15.16 4.07 -21.21
N LEU A 195 -14.40 3.72 -20.18
CA LEU A 195 -14.42 4.45 -18.92
C LEU A 195 -14.01 5.93 -19.07
N ASP A 196 -13.15 6.25 -20.05
CA ASP A 196 -12.68 7.62 -20.32
C ASP A 196 -13.75 8.50 -20.99
N ASN A 197 -14.78 7.88 -21.60
CA ASN A 197 -15.91 8.56 -22.25
C ASN A 197 -17.15 8.61 -21.34
N VAL A 198 -17.02 8.26 -20.08
CA VAL A 198 -18.11 8.21 -19.10
C VAL A 198 -17.95 9.34 -18.08
N SER A 199 -18.98 10.17 -17.93
CA SER A 199 -19.04 11.20 -16.91
C SER A 199 -19.56 10.69 -15.57
N GLU A 200 -20.57 9.79 -15.59
CA GLU A 200 -21.16 9.23 -14.38
C GLU A 200 -21.49 7.74 -14.53
N ILE A 201 -21.28 7.00 -13.48
CA ILE A 201 -21.75 5.62 -13.28
C ILE A 201 -22.66 5.65 -12.07
N HIS A 202 -23.95 5.43 -12.29
CA HIS A 202 -24.92 5.31 -11.19
C HIS A 202 -25.26 3.86 -10.94
N VAL A 203 -25.32 3.46 -9.65
CA VAL A 203 -25.71 2.12 -9.25
C VAL A 203 -26.90 2.16 -8.29
N ASP A 204 -27.91 1.39 -8.62
CA ASP A 204 -29.14 1.25 -7.88
C ASP A 204 -29.38 -0.20 -7.52
N ARG A 205 -30.07 -0.45 -6.38
CA ARG A 205 -30.40 -1.80 -5.92
C ARG A 205 -31.42 -2.47 -6.85
N VAL A 206 -32.40 -1.73 -7.33
CA VAL A 206 -33.51 -2.24 -8.13
C VAL A 206 -33.15 -2.21 -9.61
N TYR A 207 -32.68 -1.04 -10.10
CA TYR A 207 -32.46 -0.79 -11.52
C TYR A 207 -31.05 -1.19 -12.02
N GLY A 208 -30.11 -1.48 -11.11
CA GLY A 208 -28.76 -1.87 -11.50
C GLY A 208 -27.89 -0.69 -11.93
N PHE A 209 -27.13 -0.85 -13.02
CA PHE A 209 -26.19 0.16 -13.50
C PHE A 209 -26.80 1.04 -14.58
N SER A 210 -26.58 2.34 -14.47
CA SER A 210 -26.72 3.27 -15.57
C SER A 210 -25.45 4.11 -15.74
N VAL A 211 -25.17 4.52 -16.94
CA VAL A 211 -23.95 5.26 -17.33
C VAL A 211 -24.38 6.49 -18.10
N THR A 212 -23.80 7.65 -17.76
CA THR A 212 -23.97 8.88 -18.55
C THR A 212 -22.68 9.12 -19.35
N THR A 213 -22.81 9.30 -20.65
CA THR A 213 -21.68 9.58 -21.54
C THR A 213 -21.17 11.01 -21.36
N MET A 214 -19.87 11.25 -21.61
CA MET A 214 -19.27 12.58 -21.45
C MET A 214 -19.69 13.53 -22.59
N GLU A 215 -19.59 13.08 -23.84
CA GLU A 215 -19.76 13.98 -25.01
C GLU A 215 -21.20 14.46 -25.22
N GLU A 216 -22.19 13.58 -25.12
CA GLU A 216 -23.59 13.92 -25.50
C GLU A 216 -24.55 13.87 -24.31
N GLY A 217 -24.08 13.45 -23.14
CA GLY A 217 -24.85 13.31 -21.90
C GLY A 217 -25.95 12.24 -22.02
N ILE A 218 -25.73 11.21 -22.84
CA ILE A 218 -26.72 10.14 -23.07
C ILE A 218 -26.66 9.19 -21.86
N ARG A 219 -27.83 8.84 -21.34
CA ARG A 219 -27.97 7.82 -20.31
C ARG A 219 -28.14 6.46 -20.95
N LEU A 220 -27.21 5.54 -20.61
CA LEU A 220 -27.23 4.14 -21.01
C LEU A 220 -27.67 3.30 -19.79
N GLU A 221 -28.85 2.69 -19.84
CA GLU A 221 -29.41 1.90 -18.76
C GLU A 221 -29.04 0.44 -18.97
N PHE A 222 -27.96 -0.02 -18.29
CA PHE A 222 -27.43 -1.36 -18.39
C PHE A 222 -28.18 -2.37 -17.50
N GLY A 223 -28.83 -1.89 -16.43
CA GLY A 223 -29.51 -2.79 -15.50
C GLY A 223 -28.56 -3.76 -14.77
N LYS A 224 -28.99 -5.01 -14.62
CA LYS A 224 -28.24 -6.05 -13.90
C LYS A 224 -27.83 -7.18 -14.83
N GLY A 225 -26.54 -7.59 -14.76
CA GLY A 225 -26.01 -8.75 -15.47
C GLY A 225 -26.02 -8.64 -17.00
N ASP A 226 -25.50 -9.66 -17.66
CA ASP A 226 -25.44 -9.81 -19.14
C ASP A 226 -24.88 -8.58 -19.88
N PHE A 227 -23.92 -7.86 -19.27
CA PHE A 227 -23.39 -6.60 -19.80
C PHE A 227 -22.80 -6.75 -21.19
N GLU A 228 -22.16 -7.87 -21.52
CA GLU A 228 -21.63 -8.13 -22.87
C GLU A 228 -22.73 -8.16 -23.93
N LYS A 229 -23.82 -8.87 -23.68
CA LYS A 229 -24.97 -8.92 -24.58
C LYS A 229 -25.61 -7.54 -24.78
N LYS A 230 -25.79 -6.80 -23.68
CA LYS A 230 -26.36 -5.45 -23.69
C LYS A 230 -25.47 -4.50 -24.44
N PHE A 231 -24.17 -4.57 -24.26
CA PHE A 231 -23.21 -3.77 -25.01
C PHE A 231 -23.21 -4.11 -26.52
N SER A 232 -23.30 -5.41 -26.86
CA SER A 232 -23.44 -5.83 -28.26
C SER A 232 -24.74 -5.24 -28.91
N ASN A 233 -25.83 -5.20 -28.14
CA ASN A 233 -27.08 -4.58 -28.62
C ASN A 233 -26.94 -3.06 -28.77
N LEU A 234 -26.23 -2.38 -27.85
CA LEU A 234 -25.90 -0.97 -28.00
C LEU A 234 -25.13 -0.70 -29.30
N ALA A 235 -24.09 -1.51 -29.56
CA ALA A 235 -23.29 -1.40 -30.78
C ALA A 235 -24.15 -1.50 -32.05
N LYS A 236 -25.12 -2.42 -32.10
CA LYS A 236 -26.08 -2.55 -33.21
C LYS A 236 -26.94 -1.29 -33.42
N VAL A 237 -27.40 -0.69 -32.30
CA VAL A 237 -28.21 0.56 -32.39
C VAL A 237 -27.34 1.70 -32.92
N VAL A 238 -26.12 1.82 -32.46
CA VAL A 238 -25.16 2.84 -32.91
C VAL A 238 -24.86 2.69 -34.40
N SER A 239 -24.53 1.48 -34.86
CA SER A 239 -24.26 1.19 -36.27
C SER A 239 -25.47 1.43 -37.16
N ALA A 240 -26.67 1.05 -36.72
CA ALA A 240 -27.91 1.29 -37.48
C ALA A 240 -28.21 2.78 -37.66
N ARG A 241 -27.67 3.66 -36.84
CA ARG A 241 -27.79 5.11 -36.92
C ARG A 241 -26.62 5.82 -37.60
N GLY A 242 -25.72 5.08 -38.22
CA GLY A 242 -24.55 5.66 -38.89
C GLY A 242 -23.58 6.33 -37.91
N GLU A 243 -23.43 5.74 -36.73
CA GLU A 243 -22.53 6.20 -35.63
C GLU A 243 -22.96 7.53 -34.94
N SER A 244 -24.07 8.17 -35.37
CA SER A 244 -24.59 9.37 -34.72
C SER A 244 -25.57 9.04 -33.60
N LEU A 245 -25.36 9.63 -32.44
CA LEU A 245 -26.25 9.54 -31.28
C LEU A 245 -26.97 10.87 -30.99
N GLU A 246 -26.87 11.82 -31.91
CA GLU A 246 -27.48 13.13 -31.76
C GLU A 246 -29.01 13.04 -31.54
N GLY A 247 -29.50 13.82 -30.60
CA GLY A 247 -30.93 13.85 -30.27
C GLY A 247 -31.40 12.73 -29.34
N ILE A 248 -30.51 11.80 -28.94
CA ILE A 248 -30.86 10.76 -27.97
C ILE A 248 -30.70 11.31 -26.54
N GLU A 249 -31.70 11.01 -25.70
CA GLU A 249 -31.70 11.31 -24.27
C GLU A 249 -31.21 10.08 -23.46
N ALA A 250 -31.78 8.90 -23.76
CA ALA A 250 -31.46 7.67 -23.08
C ALA A 250 -31.62 6.44 -23.98
N ILE A 251 -30.86 5.38 -23.67
CA ILE A 251 -30.97 4.04 -24.26
C ILE A 251 -31.14 3.04 -23.17
N ASP A 252 -32.31 2.38 -23.09
CA ASP A 252 -32.57 1.29 -22.18
C ASP A 252 -32.15 -0.04 -22.83
N LEU A 253 -31.14 -0.66 -22.24
CA LEU A 253 -30.54 -1.94 -22.63
C LEU A 253 -31.03 -3.12 -21.80
N ASP A 254 -31.78 -2.84 -20.72
CA ASP A 254 -32.27 -3.84 -19.78
C ASP A 254 -33.67 -4.34 -20.08
N ASN A 255 -34.30 -3.80 -21.10
CA ASN A 255 -35.66 -4.17 -21.46
C ASN A 255 -35.71 -5.56 -22.11
N ALA A 256 -36.59 -6.43 -21.61
CA ALA A 256 -36.72 -7.82 -22.06
C ALA A 256 -37.18 -7.97 -23.52
N ARG A 257 -37.83 -6.96 -24.09
CA ARG A 257 -38.39 -6.98 -25.44
C ARG A 257 -37.44 -6.41 -26.51
N GLY A 258 -36.32 -5.81 -26.09
CA GLY A 258 -35.33 -5.20 -26.99
C GLY A 258 -34.80 -3.90 -26.44
N VAL A 259 -34.02 -3.17 -27.26
CA VAL A 259 -33.46 -1.86 -26.90
C VAL A 259 -34.49 -0.78 -27.11
N ILE A 260 -34.73 0.05 -26.11
CA ILE A 260 -35.62 1.23 -26.22
C ILE A 260 -34.74 2.48 -26.31
N VAL A 261 -34.97 3.28 -27.32
CA VAL A 261 -34.29 4.57 -27.52
C VAL A 261 -35.24 5.72 -27.23
N LYS A 262 -34.88 6.55 -26.27
CA LYS A 262 -35.63 7.75 -25.89
C LYS A 262 -34.94 8.97 -26.48
N PHE A 263 -35.71 9.81 -27.17
CA PHE A 263 -35.22 11.02 -27.79
C PHE A 263 -35.47 12.24 -26.93
N LYS A 264 -34.58 13.24 -27.03
CA LYS A 264 -34.75 14.55 -26.40
C LYS A 264 -36.02 15.22 -26.95
N THR A 265 -36.90 15.67 -26.07
CA THR A 265 -38.06 16.44 -26.45
C THR A 265 -37.58 17.80 -26.99
N PRO A 266 -37.98 18.19 -28.24
CA PRO A 266 -37.58 19.50 -28.75
C PRO A 266 -38.17 20.60 -27.85
N VAL A 267 -37.32 21.47 -27.35
CA VAL A 267 -37.78 22.66 -26.64
C VAL A 267 -38.37 23.62 -27.68
N ILE A 268 -39.68 23.61 -27.82
CA ILE A 268 -40.38 24.65 -28.58
C ILE A 268 -40.16 25.95 -27.80
N ARG A 269 -39.22 26.78 -28.21
CA ARG A 269 -39.16 28.17 -27.75
C ARG A 269 -40.41 28.83 -28.37
N GLU A 270 -41.43 29.08 -27.57
CA GLU A 270 -42.48 30.01 -27.94
C GLU A 270 -41.80 31.34 -28.25
N GLY A 271 -41.76 31.65 -29.55
CA GLY A 271 -41.25 32.92 -30.04
C GLY A 271 -42.12 34.01 -29.45
N GLY A 272 -41.53 34.83 -28.55
CA GLY A 272 -42.19 36.02 -28.09
C GLY A 272 -42.59 36.84 -29.33
N ALA A 273 -43.88 36.92 -29.58
CA ALA A 273 -44.44 37.94 -30.47
C ALA A 273 -44.13 39.30 -29.84
N ILE A 274 -43.53 40.15 -30.65
CA ILE A 274 -43.30 41.57 -30.37
C ILE A 274 -44.66 42.29 -30.33
#